data_9489afa44e239c6becfcbbdc79cd0167
#
_entry.id   9489afa44e239c6becfcbbdc79cd0167
#
_cell.length_a   1.000
_cell.length_b   1.000
_cell.length_c   1.000
_cell.angle_alpha   90.00
_cell.angle_beta   90.00
_cell.angle_gamma   90.00
#
_symmetry.space_group_name_H-M   'P 1'
#
loop_
_entity.id
_entity.type
_entity.pdbx_description
1 polymer ?
#
loop_
_entity_poly.entity_id
_entity_poly.type
_entity_poly.pdbx_seq_one_letter_code
_entity_poly.pdbx_strand_id
1 'polypeptide(L)'
;QTFSPIQRLSNKDFSEEVAAFNITDESPATGVNYYKVKQVHVDGTFEYSEVRTVEFNIDLDKVGIYPNPAQETVSVNLTEYQGKSGKVTFYNQFGQQVKQLEMETISASPIEVSLEDFTNGTYHVFIQLDGGRKPISKKLQVTKLY
;
A
#
# COMPACT_ATOMS: atom_id res chain seq x y z
N GLN A 1 -4.44 19.31 -13.52
CA GLN A 1 -3.96 17.97 -13.21
C GLN A 1 -2.49 17.86 -13.64
N THR A 2 -1.61 17.50 -12.70
CA THR A 2 -0.17 17.40 -12.96
C THR A 2 0.20 15.94 -13.20
N PHE A 3 0.95 15.67 -14.27
CA PHE A 3 1.47 14.33 -14.59
C PHE A 3 2.96 14.28 -14.30
N SER A 4 3.38 13.17 -13.68
CA SER A 4 4.79 12.85 -13.44
C SER A 4 5.20 11.64 -14.27
N PRO A 5 6.42 11.61 -14.83
CA PRO A 5 6.87 10.47 -15.60
C PRO A 5 7.10 9.27 -14.67
N ILE A 6 6.54 8.11 -15.02
CA ILE A 6 6.77 6.84 -14.33
C ILE A 6 8.06 6.20 -14.86
N GLN A 7 8.19 6.16 -16.18
CA GLN A 7 9.33 5.56 -16.86
C GLN A 7 9.60 6.28 -18.18
N ARG A 8 10.86 6.27 -18.59
CA ARG A 8 11.29 6.73 -19.92
C ARG A 8 11.96 5.57 -20.63
N LEU A 9 11.61 5.40 -21.89
CA LEU A 9 12.24 4.46 -22.80
C LEU A 9 12.95 5.27 -23.89
N SER A 10 14.12 4.81 -24.34
CA SER A 10 14.89 5.43 -25.39
C SER A 10 15.06 4.49 -26.57
N ASN A 11 15.51 4.99 -27.72
CA ASN A 11 15.76 4.17 -28.92
C ASN A 11 16.76 3.04 -28.66
N LYS A 12 17.56 3.14 -27.60
CA LYS A 12 18.51 2.09 -27.20
C LYS A 12 17.84 0.90 -26.51
N ASP A 13 16.62 1.10 -26.03
CA ASP A 13 15.82 0.09 -25.34
C ASP A 13 14.99 -0.76 -26.32
N PHE A 14 15.06 -0.41 -27.64
CA PHE A 14 14.30 -1.10 -28.69
C PHE A 14 15.25 -1.77 -29.69
N SER A 15 14.95 -3.02 -30.04
CA SER A 15 15.42 -3.60 -31.30
C SER A 15 14.48 -3.20 -32.43
N GLU A 16 14.96 -3.18 -33.67
CA GLU A 16 14.26 -2.64 -34.84
C GLU A 16 12.85 -3.21 -35.15
N GLU A 17 12.41 -4.22 -34.40
CA GLU A 17 11.15 -4.93 -34.60
C GLU A 17 10.16 -4.84 -33.41
N VAL A 18 10.35 -3.94 -32.44
CA VAL A 18 9.45 -3.90 -31.29
C VAL A 18 8.15 -3.20 -31.64
N ALA A 19 7.10 -3.98 -31.83
CA ALA A 19 5.75 -3.50 -32.07
C ALA A 19 5.00 -3.10 -30.78
N ALA A 20 5.47 -3.55 -29.61
CA ALA A 20 4.85 -3.27 -28.32
C ALA A 20 5.87 -3.31 -27.18
N PHE A 21 5.66 -2.48 -26.17
CA PHE A 21 6.40 -2.48 -24.93
C PHE A 21 5.45 -2.34 -23.74
N ASN A 22 5.85 -2.86 -22.60
CA ASN A 22 5.08 -2.83 -21.37
C ASN A 22 5.78 -1.98 -20.32
N ILE A 23 5.04 -1.11 -19.68
CA ILE A 23 5.48 -0.31 -18.54
C ILE A 23 4.53 -0.62 -17.39
N THR A 24 5.09 -0.91 -16.23
CA THR A 24 4.32 -1.16 -15.02
C THR A 24 4.47 0.01 -14.06
N ASP A 25 3.36 0.51 -13.56
CA ASP A 25 3.35 1.40 -12.40
C ASP A 25 3.42 0.54 -11.14
N GLU A 26 4.57 0.55 -10.48
CA GLU A 26 4.79 -0.25 -9.28
C GLU A 26 4.20 0.38 -8.01
N SER A 27 3.74 1.62 -8.10
CA SER A 27 3.22 2.36 -6.95
C SER A 27 1.99 3.21 -7.31
N PRO A 28 0.93 2.59 -7.85
CA PRO A 28 -0.28 3.33 -8.19
C PRO A 28 -0.93 3.90 -6.94
N ALA A 29 -1.49 5.09 -7.05
CA ALA A 29 -2.26 5.66 -5.97
C ALA A 29 -3.61 4.94 -5.83
N THR A 30 -4.10 4.81 -4.59
CA THR A 30 -5.46 4.29 -4.37
C THR A 30 -6.50 5.23 -4.98
N GLY A 31 -7.47 4.65 -5.66
CA GLY A 31 -8.50 5.37 -6.40
C GLY A 31 -8.17 5.50 -7.88
N VAL A 32 -8.67 6.53 -8.51
CA VAL A 32 -8.54 6.72 -9.96
C VAL A 32 -7.17 7.28 -10.31
N ASN A 33 -6.42 6.54 -11.11
CA ASN A 33 -5.14 6.93 -11.67
C ASN A 33 -5.34 7.30 -13.15
N TYR A 34 -4.59 8.29 -13.61
CA TYR A 34 -4.66 8.80 -14.96
C TYR A 34 -3.30 8.63 -15.64
N TYR A 35 -3.29 7.98 -16.78
CA TYR A 35 -2.08 7.68 -17.54
C TYR A 35 -2.15 8.26 -18.95
N LYS A 36 -1.04 8.75 -19.43
CA LYS A 36 -0.84 9.11 -20.84
C LYS A 36 0.60 8.83 -21.26
N VAL A 37 0.80 8.59 -22.53
CA VAL A 37 2.12 8.42 -23.13
C VAL A 37 2.54 9.74 -23.79
N LYS A 38 3.78 10.14 -23.58
CA LYS A 38 4.43 11.22 -24.33
C LYS A 38 5.41 10.58 -25.32
N GLN A 39 5.14 10.73 -26.59
CA GLN A 39 6.06 10.31 -27.65
C GLN A 39 6.88 11.53 -28.09
N VAL A 40 8.20 11.40 -28.04
CA VAL A 40 9.14 12.45 -28.48
C VAL A 40 9.83 11.97 -29.75
N HIS A 41 9.73 12.76 -30.80
CA HIS A 41 10.34 12.52 -32.09
C HIS A 41 11.81 12.96 -32.11
N VAL A 42 12.55 12.46 -33.09
CA VAL A 42 14.00 12.75 -33.24
C VAL A 42 14.28 14.23 -33.43
N ASP A 43 13.34 14.97 -34.03
CA ASP A 43 13.43 16.44 -34.24
C ASP A 43 13.10 17.27 -32.98
N GLY A 44 12.76 16.61 -31.87
CA GLY A 44 12.40 17.23 -30.59
C GLY A 44 10.93 17.62 -30.45
N THR A 45 10.12 17.41 -31.49
CA THR A 45 8.66 17.56 -31.37
C THR A 45 8.09 16.40 -30.54
N PHE A 46 6.92 16.62 -29.97
CA PHE A 46 6.27 15.58 -29.15
C PHE A 46 4.76 15.61 -29.31
N GLU A 47 4.16 14.48 -29.01
CA GLU A 47 2.71 14.31 -28.93
C GLU A 47 2.32 13.49 -27.71
N TYR A 48 1.07 13.63 -27.28
CA TYR A 48 0.51 12.86 -26.18
C TYR A 48 -0.58 11.92 -26.68
N SER A 49 -0.62 10.73 -26.10
CA SER A 49 -1.77 9.85 -26.26
C SER A 49 -3.02 10.39 -25.56
N GLU A 50 -4.14 9.78 -25.82
CA GLU A 50 -5.32 9.94 -24.97
C GLU A 50 -5.00 9.61 -23.52
N VAL A 51 -5.68 10.27 -22.59
CA VAL A 51 -5.61 9.93 -21.17
C VAL A 51 -6.44 8.68 -20.93
N ARG A 52 -5.83 7.68 -20.33
CA ARG A 52 -6.49 6.48 -19.84
C ARG A 52 -6.63 6.52 -18.34
N THR A 53 -7.72 6.01 -17.83
CA THR A 53 -8.00 5.93 -16.40
C THR A 53 -8.00 4.49 -15.94
N VAL A 54 -7.38 4.25 -14.79
CA VAL A 54 -7.41 2.95 -14.11
C VAL A 54 -7.77 3.20 -12.65
N GLU A 55 -8.79 2.54 -12.17
CA GLU A 55 -9.13 2.56 -10.75
C GLU A 55 -8.36 1.46 -10.03
N PHE A 56 -7.53 1.87 -9.07
CA PHE A 56 -6.77 0.97 -8.21
C PHE A 56 -7.36 1.04 -6.81
N ASN A 57 -8.03 -0.03 -6.40
CA ASN A 57 -8.59 -0.14 -5.07
C ASN A 57 -7.74 -1.09 -4.23
N ILE A 58 -7.35 -0.64 -3.04
CA ILE A 58 -6.82 -1.54 -2.03
C ILE A 58 -7.98 -2.37 -1.53
N ASP A 59 -7.91 -3.67 -1.74
CA ASP A 59 -8.89 -4.61 -1.21
C ASP A 59 -8.68 -4.73 0.30
N LEU A 60 -9.53 -4.05 1.06
CA LEU A 60 -9.45 -4.02 2.52
C LEU A 60 -9.69 -5.39 3.15
N ASP A 61 -10.35 -6.30 2.44
CA ASP A 61 -10.58 -7.67 2.91
C ASP A 61 -9.31 -8.52 2.92
N LYS A 62 -8.26 -8.07 2.21
CA LYS A 62 -6.95 -8.73 2.20
C LYS A 62 -6.09 -8.43 3.43
N VAL A 63 -6.46 -7.46 4.22
CA VAL A 63 -5.79 -7.16 5.49
C VAL A 63 -6.49 -7.90 6.61
N GLY A 64 -5.85 -8.93 7.13
CA GLY A 64 -6.35 -9.72 8.25
C GLY A 64 -5.77 -9.28 9.58
N ILE A 65 -6.62 -9.23 10.62
CA ILE A 65 -6.18 -9.09 12.01
C ILE A 65 -6.83 -10.21 12.82
N TYR A 66 -6.01 -11.10 13.37
CA TYR A 66 -6.48 -12.28 14.07
C TYR A 66 -5.49 -12.77 15.15
N PRO A 67 -5.99 -13.45 16.21
CA PRO A 67 -7.39 -13.62 16.55
C PRO A 67 -8.04 -12.27 16.92
N ASN A 68 -9.35 -12.21 16.81
CA ASN A 68 -10.12 -11.05 17.24
C ASN A 68 -11.46 -11.54 17.80
N PRO A 69 -11.66 -11.55 19.11
CA PRO A 69 -10.82 -10.99 20.18
C PRO A 69 -9.44 -11.64 20.33
N ALA A 70 -8.46 -10.82 20.72
CA ALA A 70 -7.10 -11.26 21.01
C ALA A 70 -6.79 -11.23 22.52
N GLN A 71 -5.85 -12.06 22.97
CA GLN A 71 -5.47 -12.17 24.37
C GLN A 71 -4.02 -11.73 24.62
N GLU A 72 -3.06 -12.45 24.10
CA GLU A 72 -1.63 -12.24 24.33
C GLU A 72 -0.92 -11.66 23.11
N THR A 73 -1.30 -12.13 21.93
CA THR A 73 -0.74 -11.70 20.66
C THR A 73 -1.84 -11.50 19.62
N VAL A 74 -1.53 -10.71 18.63
CA VAL A 74 -2.37 -10.53 17.45
C VAL A 74 -1.48 -10.56 16.20
N SER A 75 -1.95 -11.23 15.15
CA SER A 75 -1.30 -11.24 13.85
C SER A 75 -1.93 -10.22 12.93
N VAL A 76 -1.10 -9.40 12.32
CA VAL A 76 -1.48 -8.46 11.26
C VAL A 76 -1.00 -9.03 9.93
N ASN A 77 -1.93 -9.46 9.10
CA ASN A 77 -1.62 -10.04 7.80
C ASN A 77 -1.60 -8.96 6.72
N LEU A 78 -0.41 -8.66 6.25
CA LEU A 78 -0.14 -7.71 5.16
C LEU A 78 0.57 -8.39 3.98
N THR A 79 0.51 -9.70 3.87
CA THR A 79 1.27 -10.48 2.88
C THR A 79 0.95 -10.10 1.44
N GLU A 80 -0.26 -9.62 1.16
CA GLU A 80 -0.64 -9.09 -0.16
C GLU A 80 0.14 -7.81 -0.56
N TYR A 81 0.75 -7.15 0.43
CA TYR A 81 1.57 -5.95 0.24
C TYR A 81 3.06 -6.21 0.42
N GLN A 82 3.48 -7.47 0.30
CA GLN A 82 4.88 -7.87 0.39
C GLN A 82 5.78 -6.98 -0.48
N GLY A 83 6.91 -6.58 0.08
CA GLY A 83 7.89 -5.73 -0.59
C GLY A 83 7.63 -4.23 -0.49
N LYS A 84 6.43 -3.82 -0.03
CA LYS A 84 6.13 -2.41 0.26
C LYS A 84 6.59 -2.04 1.67
N SER A 85 6.76 -0.75 1.90
CA SER A 85 6.99 -0.17 3.22
C SER A 85 5.69 0.38 3.81
N GLY A 86 5.67 0.59 5.10
CA GLY A 86 4.51 1.14 5.77
C GLY A 86 4.62 1.10 7.28
N LYS A 87 3.53 1.45 7.96
CA LYS A 87 3.45 1.40 9.42
C LYS A 87 2.07 0.93 9.89
N VAL A 88 2.07 0.27 11.04
CA VAL A 88 0.87 -0.14 11.77
C VAL A 88 0.85 0.59 13.10
N THR A 89 -0.23 1.29 13.39
CA THR A 89 -0.39 2.06 14.62
C THR A 89 -1.66 1.62 15.35
N PHE A 90 -1.53 1.36 16.63
CA PHE A 90 -2.63 0.95 17.50
C PHE A 90 -3.04 2.13 18.38
N TYR A 91 -4.31 2.48 18.35
CA TYR A 91 -4.92 3.51 19.19
C TYR A 91 -5.95 2.88 20.12
N ASN A 92 -5.98 3.33 21.38
CA ASN A 92 -7.04 2.93 22.29
C ASN A 92 -8.37 3.66 21.99
N GLN A 93 -9.40 3.35 22.74
CA GLN A 93 -10.72 3.96 22.60
C GLN A 93 -10.75 5.48 22.85
N PHE A 94 -9.72 6.04 23.47
CA PHE A 94 -9.56 7.48 23.74
C PHE A 94 -8.73 8.19 22.66
N GLY A 95 -8.31 7.47 21.61
CA GLY A 95 -7.50 8.01 20.53
C GLY A 95 -6.02 8.17 20.87
N GLN A 96 -5.56 7.57 21.98
CA GLN A 96 -4.15 7.59 22.36
C GLN A 96 -3.41 6.46 21.64
N GLN A 97 -2.25 6.79 21.11
CA GLN A 97 -1.36 5.80 20.50
C GLN A 97 -0.75 4.90 21.59
N VAL A 98 -0.94 3.61 21.44
CA VAL A 98 -0.42 2.59 22.36
C VAL A 98 0.83 1.94 21.81
N LYS A 99 0.84 1.63 20.52
CA LYS A 99 1.96 0.97 19.85
C LYS A 99 2.04 1.37 18.38
N GLN A 100 3.26 1.44 17.86
CA GLN A 100 3.52 1.65 16.44
C GLN A 100 4.63 0.74 15.98
N LEU A 101 4.45 0.14 14.82
CA LEU A 101 5.42 -0.69 14.12
C LEU A 101 5.69 -0.06 12.75
N GLU A 102 6.96 0.18 12.46
CA GLU A 102 7.41 0.62 11.15
C GLU A 102 8.03 -0.55 10.40
N MET A 103 7.71 -0.67 9.12
CA MET A 103 8.21 -1.72 8.26
C MET A 103 8.87 -1.10 7.03
N GLU A 104 10.17 -1.25 6.92
CA GLU A 104 10.90 -0.87 5.71
C GLU A 104 10.51 -1.77 4.55
N THR A 105 10.23 -3.04 4.85
CA THR A 105 9.76 -4.02 3.88
C THR A 105 8.79 -4.98 4.53
N ILE A 106 7.57 -5.06 4.00
CA ILE A 106 6.56 -6.02 4.43
C ILE A 106 6.97 -7.41 3.96
N SER A 107 7.01 -8.36 4.91
CA SER A 107 7.41 -9.74 4.67
C SER A 107 6.29 -10.58 4.06
N ALA A 108 6.64 -11.78 3.59
CA ALA A 108 5.70 -12.79 3.11
C ALA A 108 4.91 -13.49 4.23
N SER A 109 5.13 -13.12 5.49
CA SER A 109 4.47 -13.72 6.65
C SER A 109 3.70 -12.65 7.43
N PRO A 110 2.59 -13.03 8.12
CA PRO A 110 1.91 -12.13 9.03
C PRO A 110 2.86 -11.63 10.13
N ILE A 111 2.62 -10.39 10.59
CA ILE A 111 3.38 -9.77 11.65
C ILE A 111 2.71 -10.10 12.97
N GLU A 112 3.43 -10.76 13.88
CA GLU A 112 2.95 -11.02 15.22
C GLU A 112 3.26 -9.86 16.15
N VAL A 113 2.25 -9.36 16.84
CA VAL A 113 2.32 -8.21 17.74
C VAL A 113 1.97 -8.65 19.14
N SER A 114 2.90 -8.47 20.10
CA SER A 114 2.63 -8.68 21.51
C SER A 114 1.67 -7.62 22.05
N LEU A 115 0.67 -8.08 22.80
CA LEU A 115 -0.32 -7.23 23.47
C LEU A 115 -0.03 -7.07 24.97
N GLU A 116 1.20 -7.34 25.41
CA GLU A 116 1.59 -7.27 26.83
C GLU A 116 1.21 -5.94 27.46
N ASP A 117 1.47 -4.82 26.77
CA ASP A 117 1.18 -3.46 27.24
C ASP A 117 -0.27 -3.02 27.02
N PHE A 118 -1.12 -3.88 26.44
CA PHE A 118 -2.51 -3.55 26.19
C PHE A 118 -3.39 -3.94 27.35
N THR A 119 -4.41 -3.14 27.63
CA THR A 119 -5.47 -3.46 28.58
C THR A 119 -6.69 -4.02 27.85
N ASN A 120 -7.62 -4.63 28.60
CA ASN A 120 -8.90 -5.05 28.02
C ASN A 120 -9.63 -3.85 27.41
N GLY A 121 -10.12 -4.02 26.20
CA GLY A 121 -10.85 -2.96 25.51
C GLY A 121 -10.79 -3.06 24.00
N THR A 122 -11.33 -2.03 23.38
CA THR A 122 -11.36 -1.88 21.92
C THR A 122 -10.21 -0.98 21.46
N TYR A 123 -9.53 -1.42 20.43
CA TYR A 123 -8.45 -0.69 19.79
C TYR A 123 -8.77 -0.46 18.31
N HIS A 124 -8.28 0.64 17.79
CA HIS A 124 -8.29 0.94 16.37
C HIS A 124 -6.89 0.75 15.82
N VAL A 125 -6.79 -0.09 14.78
CA VAL A 125 -5.53 -0.40 14.13
C VAL A 125 -5.51 0.29 12.78
N PHE A 126 -4.58 1.24 12.63
CA PHE A 126 -4.37 1.97 11.39
C PHE A 126 -3.14 1.43 10.68
N ILE A 127 -3.32 1.05 9.43
CA ILE A 127 -2.27 0.54 8.57
C ILE A 127 -2.09 1.55 7.45
N GLN A 128 -0.92 2.19 7.42
CA GLN A 128 -0.55 3.12 6.37
C GLN A 128 0.57 2.50 5.54
N LEU A 129 0.28 2.30 4.26
CA LEU A 129 1.26 1.83 3.29
C LEU A 129 1.85 3.03 2.54
N ASP A 130 3.15 2.99 2.29
CA ASP A 130 3.79 4.01 1.48
C ASP A 130 3.28 3.94 0.04
N GLY A 131 2.98 5.09 -0.54
CA GLY A 131 2.31 5.19 -1.83
C GLY A 131 0.78 5.05 -1.79
N GLY A 132 0.19 4.68 -0.64
CA GLY A 132 -1.26 4.68 -0.41
C GLY A 132 -1.78 6.05 0.02
N ARG A 133 -3.00 6.42 -0.40
CA ARG A 133 -3.60 7.72 -0.04
C ARG A 133 -4.37 7.70 1.26
N LYS A 134 -4.90 6.55 1.67
CA LYS A 134 -5.72 6.41 2.88
C LYS A 134 -5.20 5.27 3.74
N PRO A 135 -5.08 5.47 5.06
CA PRO A 135 -4.81 4.38 5.98
C PRO A 135 -5.99 3.40 6.00
N ILE A 136 -5.66 2.13 6.15
CA ILE A 136 -6.62 1.06 6.38
C ILE A 136 -6.92 1.03 7.87
N SER A 137 -8.20 1.10 8.24
CA SER A 137 -8.62 1.03 9.64
C SER A 137 -9.29 -0.30 9.93
N LYS A 138 -8.84 -0.97 10.97
CA LYS A 138 -9.43 -2.21 11.49
C LYS A 138 -9.70 -2.05 12.98
N LYS A 139 -10.70 -2.77 13.48
CA LYS A 139 -11.05 -2.82 14.90
C LYS A 139 -10.49 -4.08 15.52
N LEU A 140 -9.85 -3.94 16.68
CA LEU A 140 -9.32 -5.05 17.48
C LEU A 140 -9.96 -5.04 18.85
N GLN A 141 -10.47 -6.17 19.29
CA GLN A 141 -10.92 -6.37 20.66
C GLN A 141 -9.85 -7.14 21.44
N VAL A 142 -9.37 -6.57 22.54
CA VAL A 142 -8.43 -7.23 23.44
C VAL A 142 -9.19 -7.70 24.68
N THR A 143 -9.05 -8.98 24.99
CA THR A 143 -9.70 -9.61 26.14
C THR A 143 -8.70 -10.53 26.81
N LYS A 144 -7.98 -10.02 27.80
CA LYS A 144 -7.03 -10.80 28.58
C LYS A 144 -7.77 -11.61 29.64
N LEU A 145 -7.36 -12.85 29.79
CA LEU A 145 -7.77 -13.69 30.91
C LEU A 145 -6.85 -13.40 32.10
N TYR A 146 -7.44 -13.13 33.21
CA TYR A 146 -6.73 -12.92 34.49
C TYR A 146 -6.69 -14.22 35.29
#